data_8e3e9f6e271ef96570d64568ae16caec
#
_entry.id   8e3e9f6e271ef96570d64568ae16caec
#
_cell.length_a   1.000
_cell.length_b   1.000
_cell.length_c   1.000
_cell.angle_alpha   90.00
_cell.angle_beta   90.00
_cell.angle_gamma   90.00
#
_symmetry.space_group_name_H-M   'P 1'
#
loop_
_entity.id
_entity.type
_entity.pdbx_description
1 polymer ?
#
loop_
_entity_poly.entity_id
_entity_poly.type
_entity_poly.pdbx_seq_one_letter_code
_entity_poly.pdbx_strand_id
1 'polypeptide(L)'
;MRPAAGQERVVADDTGAAFRVSETPRRIVSLAPNITEILFALGLGDRVAGVTRYCDYPPAALAVEKVGGLLDPDLEKIRSLRPDLVVAFRGNPWDAIGRLRGLGARVFVLDIGKSLADVPRTIATLGRITLRDAEAAALVRALDDKARALDRALAAVDRTPKVFVELQGLGLSTCGGASYLNDLLERAKGVNVAAAVPRDWLEYSRERLIQDDPDVILVLARSDADFARARDWFSTQGGLKDIRAVRAGRVLRLDENAASRFGPRLYDTLAEIARLLHPELSR
;
A
#
# COMPACT_ATOMS: atom_id res chain seq x y z
N MET A 1 -1.42 16.91 -28.73
CA MET A 1 -0.32 17.87 -28.92
C MET A 1 0.95 17.18 -28.36
N ARG A 2 1.90 16.80 -29.22
CA ARG A 2 3.20 16.28 -28.79
C ARG A 2 3.92 17.39 -28.04
N PRO A 3 4.47 17.18 -26.83
CA PRO A 3 5.35 18.17 -26.22
C PRO A 3 6.55 18.35 -27.14
N ALA A 4 6.95 19.61 -27.32
CA ALA A 4 8.13 19.98 -28.09
C ALA A 4 9.34 19.20 -27.58
N ALA A 5 10.11 18.59 -28.48
CA ALA A 5 11.38 17.97 -28.15
C ALA A 5 12.26 19.02 -27.46
N GLY A 6 12.73 18.71 -26.21
CA GLY A 6 13.92 19.38 -25.73
C GLY A 6 13.94 20.09 -24.39
N GLN A 7 12.91 20.08 -23.54
CA GLN A 7 13.15 20.56 -22.17
C GLN A 7 13.47 19.40 -21.24
N GLU A 8 14.76 19.24 -20.94
CA GLU A 8 15.23 18.34 -19.88
C GLU A 8 14.60 18.77 -18.54
N ARG A 9 13.92 17.85 -17.87
CA ARG A 9 13.40 18.07 -16.52
C ARG A 9 14.39 17.56 -15.49
N VAL A 10 14.56 18.28 -14.41
CA VAL A 10 15.30 17.81 -13.24
C VAL A 10 14.31 17.60 -12.12
N VAL A 11 14.25 16.37 -11.62
CA VAL A 11 13.39 15.99 -10.49
C VAL A 11 14.29 15.45 -9.39
N ALA A 12 14.19 15.98 -8.17
CA ALA A 12 14.90 15.40 -7.04
C ALA A 12 14.18 14.11 -6.59
N ASP A 13 14.94 13.05 -6.33
CA ASP A 13 14.40 11.89 -5.65
C ASP A 13 14.29 12.15 -4.14
N ASP A 14 13.65 11.25 -3.40
CA ASP A 14 13.44 11.42 -1.95
C ASP A 14 14.73 11.19 -1.11
N THR A 15 15.89 11.07 -1.76
CA THR A 15 17.23 11.15 -1.15
C THR A 15 17.89 12.52 -1.38
N GLY A 16 17.25 13.38 -2.17
CA GLY A 16 17.77 14.67 -2.62
C GLY A 16 18.65 14.57 -3.88
N ALA A 17 18.83 13.39 -4.45
CA ALA A 17 19.61 13.23 -5.68
C ALA A 17 18.83 13.77 -6.90
N ALA A 18 19.51 14.56 -7.72
CA ALA A 18 18.94 15.11 -8.95
C ALA A 18 18.81 14.01 -10.03
N PHE A 19 17.61 13.84 -10.56
CA PHE A 19 17.30 12.91 -11.63
C PHE A 19 16.87 13.67 -12.89
N ARG A 20 17.60 13.46 -13.98
CA ARG A 20 17.34 14.12 -15.26
C ARG A 20 16.39 13.29 -16.12
N VAL A 21 15.37 13.91 -16.65
CA VAL A 21 14.35 13.27 -17.49
C VAL A 21 14.26 14.01 -18.82
N SER A 22 14.65 13.37 -19.90
CA SER A 22 14.60 13.91 -21.26
C SER A 22 13.61 13.15 -22.16
N GLU A 23 13.38 11.87 -21.85
CA GLU A 23 12.49 10.99 -22.61
C GLU A 23 11.75 10.01 -21.69
N THR A 24 10.63 9.46 -22.18
CA THR A 24 9.91 8.42 -21.46
C THR A 24 10.76 7.16 -21.41
N PRO A 25 11.01 6.58 -20.21
CA PRO A 25 11.77 5.36 -20.07
C PRO A 25 11.20 4.22 -20.91
N ARG A 26 12.07 3.40 -21.50
CA ARG A 26 11.69 2.28 -22.35
C ARG A 26 11.75 0.94 -21.62
N ARG A 27 12.63 0.84 -20.61
CA ARG A 27 12.87 -0.39 -19.84
C ARG A 27 12.98 -0.06 -18.36
N ILE A 28 11.87 -0.25 -17.65
CA ILE A 28 11.74 0.12 -16.24
C ILE A 28 11.87 -1.14 -15.38
N VAL A 29 12.66 -1.06 -14.31
CA VAL A 29 12.65 -2.04 -13.24
C VAL A 29 12.00 -1.41 -12.01
N SER A 30 11.03 -2.09 -11.44
CA SER A 30 10.30 -1.67 -10.24
C SER A 30 10.67 -2.55 -9.04
N LEU A 31 11.20 -1.95 -7.98
CA LEU A 31 11.64 -2.65 -6.77
C LEU A 31 10.62 -2.64 -5.63
N ALA A 32 9.35 -2.32 -5.94
CA ALA A 32 8.26 -2.44 -4.96
C ALA A 32 6.89 -2.64 -5.64
N PRO A 33 5.95 -3.40 -5.01
CA PRO A 33 4.64 -3.66 -5.58
C PRO A 33 3.80 -2.41 -5.87
N ASN A 34 3.75 -1.46 -4.94
CA ASN A 34 3.01 -0.22 -5.12
C ASN A 34 3.53 0.63 -6.30
N ILE A 35 4.86 0.65 -6.51
CA ILE A 35 5.47 1.30 -7.66
C ILE A 35 5.03 0.61 -8.95
N THR A 36 5.07 -0.73 -8.96
CA THR A 36 4.59 -1.54 -10.10
C THR A 36 3.15 -1.20 -10.44
N GLU A 37 2.26 -1.19 -9.46
CA GLU A 37 0.84 -0.87 -9.65
C GLU A 37 0.63 0.52 -10.28
N ILE A 38 1.36 1.53 -9.78
CA ILE A 38 1.27 2.88 -10.31
C ILE A 38 1.80 2.93 -11.75
N LEU A 39 2.94 2.30 -12.05
CA LEU A 39 3.48 2.26 -13.42
C LEU A 39 2.48 1.63 -14.41
N PHE A 40 1.83 0.55 -14.03
CA PHE A 40 0.78 -0.04 -14.86
C PHE A 40 -0.43 0.88 -15.01
N ALA A 41 -0.86 1.55 -13.92
CA ALA A 41 -1.96 2.51 -13.97
C ALA A 41 -1.64 3.76 -14.82
N LEU A 42 -0.36 4.11 -14.96
CA LEU A 42 0.12 5.17 -15.86
C LEU A 42 0.29 4.69 -17.33
N GLY A 43 -0.13 3.47 -17.67
CA GLY A 43 -0.03 2.91 -19.01
C GLY A 43 1.40 2.56 -19.43
N LEU A 44 2.26 2.22 -18.48
CA LEU A 44 3.67 1.85 -18.73
C LEU A 44 3.93 0.35 -18.58
N GLY A 45 2.90 -0.48 -18.45
CA GLY A 45 3.04 -1.92 -18.23
C GLY A 45 3.97 -2.60 -19.22
N ASP A 46 3.84 -2.31 -20.52
CA ASP A 46 4.69 -2.86 -21.60
C ASP A 46 6.16 -2.44 -21.50
N ARG A 47 6.47 -1.44 -20.67
CA ARG A 47 7.82 -0.94 -20.44
C ARG A 47 8.44 -1.45 -19.14
N VAL A 48 7.65 -2.12 -18.30
CA VAL A 48 8.15 -2.74 -17.07
C VAL A 48 8.85 -4.05 -17.43
N ALA A 49 10.17 -4.01 -17.41
CA ALA A 49 11.03 -5.15 -17.77
C ALA A 49 11.36 -6.07 -16.59
N GLY A 50 11.22 -5.59 -15.35
CA GLY A 50 11.50 -6.37 -14.16
C GLY A 50 10.75 -5.85 -12.95
N VAL A 51 10.31 -6.79 -12.09
CA VAL A 51 9.57 -6.48 -10.85
C VAL A 51 10.01 -7.41 -9.72
N THR A 52 9.71 -7.04 -8.47
CA THR A 52 9.97 -7.97 -7.35
C THR A 52 9.04 -9.18 -7.39
N ARG A 53 9.42 -10.28 -6.68
CA ARG A 53 8.59 -11.48 -6.56
C ARG A 53 7.21 -11.21 -5.91
N TYR A 54 7.05 -10.08 -5.24
CA TYR A 54 5.83 -9.66 -4.55
C TYR A 54 4.89 -8.82 -5.42
N CYS A 55 5.28 -8.51 -6.66
CA CYS A 55 4.48 -7.73 -7.61
C CYS A 55 3.53 -8.68 -8.36
N ASP A 56 2.29 -8.72 -7.93
CA ASP A 56 1.22 -9.61 -8.39
C ASP A 56 -0.01 -8.87 -8.94
N TYR A 57 0.01 -7.55 -8.85
CA TYR A 57 -1.07 -6.71 -9.36
C TYR A 57 -0.54 -5.58 -10.27
N PRO A 58 -1.26 -5.24 -11.38
CA PRO A 58 -2.39 -5.99 -11.93
C PRO A 58 -1.97 -7.40 -12.40
N PRO A 59 -2.89 -8.30 -12.79
CA PRO A 59 -2.52 -9.67 -13.20
C PRO A 59 -1.43 -9.75 -14.26
N ALA A 60 -1.34 -8.75 -15.14
CA ALA A 60 -0.27 -8.63 -16.14
C ALA A 60 1.14 -8.55 -15.51
N ALA A 61 1.28 -8.06 -14.27
CA ALA A 61 2.56 -8.01 -13.57
C ALA A 61 3.12 -9.40 -13.21
N LEU A 62 2.27 -10.43 -13.16
CA LEU A 62 2.70 -11.82 -12.92
C LEU A 62 3.61 -12.34 -14.03
N ALA A 63 3.40 -11.91 -15.27
CA ALA A 63 4.19 -12.31 -16.43
C ALA A 63 5.54 -11.56 -16.55
N VAL A 64 5.73 -10.48 -15.77
CA VAL A 64 6.96 -9.69 -15.81
C VAL A 64 8.08 -10.43 -15.06
N GLU A 65 9.30 -10.33 -15.59
CA GLU A 65 10.51 -10.96 -15.06
C GLU A 65 10.73 -10.59 -13.57
N LYS A 66 11.01 -11.60 -12.73
CA LYS A 66 11.21 -11.40 -11.30
C LYS A 66 12.69 -11.13 -10.99
N VAL A 67 12.97 -9.99 -10.37
CA VAL A 67 14.33 -9.52 -10.05
C VAL A 67 14.65 -9.57 -8.56
N GLY A 68 14.22 -10.62 -7.87
CA GLY A 68 14.44 -10.80 -6.44
C GLY A 68 13.31 -10.25 -5.57
N GLY A 69 13.59 -9.98 -4.31
CA GLY A 69 12.64 -9.45 -3.33
C GLY A 69 12.87 -7.99 -2.98
N LEU A 70 12.17 -7.53 -1.94
CA LEU A 70 12.30 -6.15 -1.44
C LEU A 70 13.64 -5.91 -0.76
N LEU A 71 14.12 -6.91 0.01
CA LEU A 71 15.36 -6.82 0.81
C LEU A 71 16.54 -7.56 0.16
N ASP A 72 16.27 -8.36 -0.86
CA ASP A 72 17.24 -9.20 -1.59
C ASP A 72 17.06 -9.06 -3.11
N PRO A 73 17.20 -7.85 -3.70
CA PRO A 73 17.11 -7.67 -5.15
C PRO A 73 18.30 -8.34 -5.84
N ASP A 74 18.02 -9.03 -6.95
CA ASP A 74 19.04 -9.67 -7.80
C ASP A 74 19.67 -8.63 -8.73
N LEU A 75 20.83 -8.10 -8.33
CA LEU A 75 21.50 -7.01 -9.05
C LEU A 75 22.02 -7.45 -10.42
N GLU A 76 22.44 -8.70 -10.58
CA GLU A 76 22.91 -9.23 -11.86
C GLU A 76 21.76 -9.34 -12.85
N LYS A 77 20.63 -9.84 -12.39
CA LYS A 77 19.42 -9.93 -13.18
C LYS A 77 18.89 -8.56 -13.56
N ILE A 78 18.85 -7.61 -12.63
CA ILE A 78 18.49 -6.21 -12.91
C ILE A 78 19.39 -5.65 -14.02
N ARG A 79 20.71 -5.83 -13.89
CA ARG A 79 21.67 -5.37 -14.89
C ARG A 79 21.47 -6.04 -16.26
N SER A 80 21.22 -7.35 -16.29
CA SER A 80 21.00 -8.10 -17.54
C SER A 80 19.79 -7.60 -18.32
N LEU A 81 18.77 -7.07 -17.64
CA LEU A 81 17.61 -6.44 -18.24
C LEU A 81 17.93 -5.09 -18.90
N ARG A 82 19.11 -4.51 -18.67
CA ARG A 82 19.54 -3.20 -19.20
C ARG A 82 18.48 -2.11 -19.03
N PRO A 83 18.02 -1.83 -17.79
CA PRO A 83 17.02 -0.81 -17.56
C PRO A 83 17.59 0.58 -17.82
N ASP A 84 16.75 1.46 -18.36
CA ASP A 84 17.03 2.90 -18.45
C ASP A 84 16.45 3.67 -17.26
N LEU A 85 15.60 3.01 -16.43
CA LEU A 85 15.12 3.49 -15.16
C LEU A 85 14.94 2.33 -14.18
N VAL A 86 15.50 2.44 -12.98
CA VAL A 86 15.16 1.61 -11.81
C VAL A 86 14.43 2.48 -10.82
N VAL A 87 13.24 2.08 -10.41
CA VAL A 87 12.49 2.77 -9.35
C VAL A 87 12.54 1.94 -8.08
N ALA A 88 13.17 2.50 -7.07
CA ALA A 88 13.31 1.91 -5.74
C ALA A 88 12.50 2.72 -4.71
N PHE A 89 12.28 2.16 -3.53
CA PHE A 89 11.74 2.89 -2.38
C PHE A 89 12.72 2.87 -1.20
N ARG A 90 12.55 3.75 -0.22
CA ARG A 90 13.47 3.90 0.93
C ARG A 90 13.61 2.64 1.79
N GLY A 91 12.69 1.67 1.66
CA GLY A 91 12.78 0.37 2.33
C GLY A 91 13.64 -0.68 1.61
N ASN A 92 14.12 -0.41 0.39
CA ASN A 92 15.10 -1.28 -0.25
C ASN A 92 16.50 -1.09 0.39
N PRO A 93 17.39 -2.12 0.40
CA PRO A 93 18.72 -2.01 0.98
C PRO A 93 19.56 -0.91 0.30
N TRP A 94 20.13 -0.03 1.11
CA TRP A 94 20.94 1.10 0.61
C TRP A 94 22.21 0.67 -0.13
N ASP A 95 22.81 -0.45 0.30
CA ASP A 95 23.98 -1.03 -0.38
C ASP A 95 23.59 -1.54 -1.79
N ALA A 96 22.42 -2.15 -1.95
CA ALA A 96 21.92 -2.57 -3.26
C ALA A 96 21.67 -1.36 -4.17
N ILE A 97 21.03 -0.30 -3.65
CA ILE A 97 20.84 0.97 -4.39
C ILE A 97 22.19 1.56 -4.80
N GLY A 98 23.14 1.62 -3.87
CA GLY A 98 24.48 2.13 -4.10
C GLY A 98 25.24 1.35 -5.18
N ARG A 99 25.18 0.01 -5.13
CA ARG A 99 25.78 -0.86 -6.13
C ARG A 99 25.15 -0.67 -7.52
N LEU A 100 23.83 -0.59 -7.61
CA LEU A 100 23.14 -0.34 -8.88
C LEU A 100 23.60 1.00 -9.49
N ARG A 101 23.66 2.07 -8.69
CA ARG A 101 24.18 3.37 -9.12
C ARG A 101 25.65 3.29 -9.55
N GLY A 102 26.49 2.59 -8.80
CA GLY A 102 27.91 2.34 -9.13
C GLY A 102 28.11 1.57 -10.43
N LEU A 103 27.14 0.73 -10.82
CA LEU A 103 27.13 0.01 -12.09
C LEU A 103 26.51 0.85 -13.24
N GLY A 104 26.23 2.13 -13.01
CA GLY A 104 25.69 3.07 -14.00
C GLY A 104 24.17 3.00 -14.17
N ALA A 105 23.44 2.26 -13.33
CA ALA A 105 21.98 2.25 -13.39
C ALA A 105 21.41 3.59 -12.92
N ARG A 106 20.41 4.09 -13.64
CA ARG A 106 19.64 5.30 -13.24
C ARG A 106 18.60 4.90 -12.21
N VAL A 107 18.91 5.04 -10.93
CA VAL A 107 18.04 4.66 -9.82
C VAL A 107 17.36 5.90 -9.22
N PHE A 108 16.04 5.93 -9.27
CA PHE A 108 15.19 6.91 -8.60
C PHE A 108 14.61 6.29 -7.33
N VAL A 109 14.79 6.94 -6.19
CA VAL A 109 14.33 6.46 -4.89
C VAL A 109 13.11 7.25 -4.43
N LEU A 110 12.04 6.55 -4.07
CA LEU A 110 10.80 7.13 -3.56
C LEU A 110 10.64 6.88 -2.05
N ASP A 111 10.16 7.88 -1.34
CA ASP A 111 9.49 7.69 -0.06
C ASP A 111 7.99 7.49 -0.34
N ILE A 112 7.47 6.34 0.01
CA ILE A 112 6.08 6.00 -0.28
C ILE A 112 5.07 6.71 0.64
N GLY A 113 5.55 7.38 1.70
CA GLY A 113 4.70 8.14 2.62
C GLY A 113 4.14 7.30 3.78
N LYS A 114 3.26 7.92 4.58
CA LYS A 114 2.70 7.35 5.81
C LYS A 114 1.18 7.50 5.94
N SER A 115 0.54 8.17 5.00
CA SER A 115 -0.90 8.41 5.02
C SER A 115 -1.49 8.28 3.62
N LEU A 116 -2.79 8.08 3.52
CA LEU A 116 -3.48 8.04 2.23
C LEU A 116 -3.23 9.30 1.38
N ALA A 117 -3.03 10.45 2.03
CA ALA A 117 -2.74 11.73 1.37
C ALA A 117 -1.38 11.75 0.63
N ASP A 118 -0.46 10.82 0.94
CA ASP A 118 0.84 10.74 0.26
C ASP A 118 0.77 9.99 -1.09
N VAL A 119 -0.27 9.18 -1.31
CA VAL A 119 -0.43 8.39 -2.54
C VAL A 119 -0.48 9.28 -3.80
N PRO A 120 -1.24 10.40 -3.84
CA PRO A 120 -1.23 11.33 -4.97
C PRO A 120 0.15 11.91 -5.28
N ARG A 121 0.96 12.22 -4.26
CA ARG A 121 2.34 12.70 -4.42
C ARG A 121 3.21 11.66 -5.12
N THR A 122 3.14 10.41 -4.70
CA THR A 122 3.88 9.30 -5.30
C THR A 122 3.49 9.09 -6.76
N ILE A 123 2.19 9.11 -7.07
CA ILE A 123 1.65 9.03 -8.44
C ILE A 123 2.17 10.20 -9.30
N ALA A 124 2.07 11.42 -8.81
CA ALA A 124 2.52 12.61 -9.53
C ALA A 124 4.04 12.58 -9.78
N THR A 125 4.83 12.11 -8.81
CA THR A 125 6.28 11.96 -8.95
C THR A 125 6.64 10.94 -10.01
N LEU A 126 6.00 9.76 -10.01
CA LEU A 126 6.17 8.76 -11.05
C LEU A 126 5.73 9.29 -12.42
N GLY A 127 4.63 10.03 -12.50
CA GLY A 127 4.20 10.71 -13.72
C GLY A 127 5.29 11.65 -14.27
N ARG A 128 5.89 12.47 -13.41
CA ARG A 128 6.95 13.42 -13.81
C ARG A 128 8.20 12.75 -14.33
N ILE A 129 8.70 11.70 -13.66
CA ILE A 129 9.94 10.99 -14.07
C ILE A 129 9.74 10.06 -15.26
N THR A 130 8.50 9.78 -15.63
CA THR A 130 8.15 8.94 -16.78
C THR A 130 7.49 9.73 -17.93
N LEU A 131 7.33 11.05 -17.78
CA LEU A 131 6.62 11.93 -18.73
C LEU A 131 5.17 11.48 -18.98
N ARG A 132 4.50 11.04 -17.89
CA ARG A 132 3.09 10.64 -17.85
C ARG A 132 2.28 11.57 -16.92
N ASP A 133 2.54 12.87 -17.01
CA ASP A 133 1.89 13.88 -16.16
C ASP A 133 0.37 13.89 -16.33
N ALA A 134 -0.12 13.75 -17.55
CA ALA A 134 -1.56 13.77 -17.83
C ALA A 134 -2.27 12.54 -17.25
N GLU A 135 -1.68 11.36 -17.43
CA GLU A 135 -2.18 10.09 -16.89
C GLU A 135 -2.13 10.10 -15.35
N ALA A 136 -1.04 10.63 -14.77
CA ALA A 136 -0.92 10.77 -13.33
C ALA A 136 -1.99 11.72 -12.75
N ALA A 137 -2.21 12.87 -13.40
CA ALA A 137 -3.26 13.81 -13.00
C ALA A 137 -4.66 13.21 -13.14
N ALA A 138 -4.91 12.41 -14.17
CA ALA A 138 -6.19 11.72 -14.36
C ALA A 138 -6.42 10.66 -13.26
N LEU A 139 -5.38 9.86 -12.94
CA LEU A 139 -5.43 8.87 -11.87
C LEU A 139 -5.70 9.54 -10.51
N VAL A 140 -4.97 10.61 -10.18
CA VAL A 140 -5.17 11.35 -8.91
C VAL A 140 -6.61 11.87 -8.82
N ARG A 141 -7.14 12.49 -9.88
CA ARG A 141 -8.54 12.96 -9.88
C ARG A 141 -9.53 11.82 -9.64
N ALA A 142 -9.32 10.67 -10.27
CA ALA A 142 -10.21 9.51 -10.07
C ALA A 142 -10.17 8.99 -8.61
N LEU A 143 -9.00 9.02 -7.96
CA LEU A 143 -8.86 8.64 -6.55
C LEU A 143 -9.52 9.67 -5.63
N ASP A 144 -9.37 10.97 -5.92
CA ASP A 144 -10.03 12.05 -5.18
C ASP A 144 -11.56 11.97 -5.31
N ASP A 145 -12.08 11.59 -6.49
CA ASP A 145 -13.52 11.39 -6.68
C ASP A 145 -14.04 10.21 -5.85
N LYS A 146 -13.28 9.10 -5.77
CA LYS A 146 -13.60 7.97 -4.87
C LYS A 146 -13.63 8.41 -3.41
N ALA A 147 -12.61 9.15 -2.95
CA ALA A 147 -12.55 9.65 -1.58
C ALA A 147 -13.75 10.55 -1.26
N ARG A 148 -14.04 11.54 -2.11
CA ARG A 148 -15.19 12.43 -1.94
C ARG A 148 -16.55 11.70 -1.96
N ALA A 149 -16.67 10.66 -2.77
CA ALA A 149 -17.89 9.84 -2.77
C ALA A 149 -18.06 9.10 -1.43
N LEU A 150 -16.98 8.55 -0.89
CA LEU A 150 -16.99 7.89 0.41
C LEU A 150 -17.27 8.88 1.55
N ASP A 151 -16.65 10.07 1.54
CA ASP A 151 -16.87 11.10 2.55
C ASP A 151 -18.36 11.50 2.61
N ARG A 152 -19.01 11.64 1.45
CA ARG A 152 -20.46 11.91 1.37
C ARG A 152 -21.29 10.77 1.94
N ALA A 153 -20.93 9.53 1.64
CA ALA A 153 -21.63 8.36 2.18
C ALA A 153 -21.49 8.26 3.71
N LEU A 154 -20.29 8.56 4.22
CA LEU A 154 -20.01 8.56 5.65
C LEU A 154 -20.61 9.76 6.41
N ALA A 155 -21.02 10.82 5.72
CA ALA A 155 -21.52 12.04 6.39
C ALA A 155 -22.72 11.76 7.33
N ALA A 156 -23.59 10.83 6.96
CA ALA A 156 -24.76 10.43 7.75
C ALA A 156 -24.48 9.31 8.77
N VAL A 157 -23.23 8.86 8.90
CA VAL A 157 -22.86 7.81 9.86
C VAL A 157 -22.48 8.46 11.18
N ASP A 158 -23.22 8.17 12.26
CA ASP A 158 -22.93 8.70 13.60
C ASP A 158 -22.08 7.74 14.44
N ARG A 159 -22.07 6.46 14.08
CA ARG A 159 -21.36 5.42 14.83
C ARG A 159 -19.88 5.40 14.53
N THR A 160 -19.04 5.25 15.58
CA THR A 160 -17.59 5.11 15.49
C THR A 160 -17.15 3.83 16.21
N PRO A 161 -17.20 2.65 15.56
CA PRO A 161 -16.87 1.39 16.20
C PRO A 161 -15.39 1.32 16.59
N LYS A 162 -15.10 0.70 17.75
CA LYS A 162 -13.73 0.33 18.13
C LYS A 162 -13.25 -0.84 17.28
N VAL A 163 -12.06 -0.71 16.72
CA VAL A 163 -11.50 -1.68 15.77
C VAL A 163 -10.14 -2.18 16.24
N PHE A 164 -9.95 -3.47 16.27
CA PHE A 164 -8.64 -4.12 16.31
C PHE A 164 -8.29 -4.63 14.92
N VAL A 165 -7.07 -4.34 14.44
CA VAL A 165 -6.56 -4.89 13.17
C VAL A 165 -5.57 -6.00 13.48
N GLU A 166 -5.81 -7.19 12.98
CA GLU A 166 -4.92 -8.33 13.10
C GLU A 166 -4.12 -8.50 11.80
N LEU A 167 -2.77 -8.49 11.89
CA LEU A 167 -1.89 -8.35 10.73
C LEU A 167 -1.30 -9.67 10.20
N GLN A 168 -1.26 -10.73 11.02
CA GLN A 168 -0.50 -11.94 10.68
C GLN A 168 -1.30 -13.25 10.74
N GLY A 169 -2.59 -13.18 11.00
CA GLY A 169 -3.50 -14.35 10.95
C GLY A 169 -3.47 -15.29 12.14
N LEU A 170 -2.50 -15.22 13.06
CA LEU A 170 -2.40 -16.07 14.28
C LEU A 170 -1.59 -15.34 15.36
N GLY A 171 -2.02 -14.16 15.75
CA GLY A 171 -1.30 -13.42 16.78
C GLY A 171 -2.02 -12.14 17.17
N LEU A 172 -1.30 -11.30 17.86
CA LEU A 172 -1.79 -10.00 18.30
C LEU A 172 -0.94 -8.86 17.74
N SER A 173 -0.29 -9.07 16.59
CA SER A 173 0.35 -7.99 15.84
C SER A 173 -0.70 -7.06 15.28
N THR A 174 -0.57 -5.77 15.54
CA THR A 174 -1.53 -4.75 15.13
C THR A 174 -0.86 -3.47 14.64
N CYS A 175 -1.67 -2.56 14.08
CA CYS A 175 -1.24 -1.23 13.70
C CYS A 175 -1.44 -0.24 14.86
N GLY A 176 -0.42 0.58 15.12
CA GLY A 176 -0.51 1.71 16.05
C GLY A 176 -0.96 3.00 15.38
N GLY A 177 -0.94 4.10 16.15
CA GLY A 177 -1.41 5.41 15.70
C GLY A 177 -0.56 6.06 14.60
N ALA A 178 0.69 5.64 14.40
CA ALA A 178 1.55 6.17 13.33
C ALA A 178 1.37 5.44 11.99
N SER A 179 0.61 4.34 11.95
CA SER A 179 0.38 3.53 10.74
C SER A 179 -0.61 4.20 9.79
N TYR A 180 -0.38 4.03 8.49
CA TYR A 180 -1.37 4.41 7.48
C TYR A 180 -2.71 3.65 7.61
N LEU A 181 -2.70 2.43 8.19
CA LEU A 181 -3.96 1.72 8.49
C LEU A 181 -4.79 2.45 9.55
N ASN A 182 -4.15 3.13 10.51
CA ASN A 182 -4.84 3.99 11.43
C ASN A 182 -5.52 5.17 10.72
N ASP A 183 -4.82 5.83 9.76
CA ASP A 183 -5.42 6.88 8.91
C ASP A 183 -6.64 6.35 8.13
N LEU A 184 -6.56 5.13 7.59
CA LEU A 184 -7.72 4.52 6.91
C LEU A 184 -8.88 4.24 7.85
N LEU A 185 -8.61 3.75 9.07
CA LEU A 185 -9.65 3.50 10.07
C LEU A 185 -10.36 4.79 10.49
N GLU A 186 -9.59 5.85 10.80
CA GLU A 186 -10.15 7.15 11.18
C GLU A 186 -11.01 7.75 10.06
N ARG A 187 -10.53 7.70 8.80
CA ARG A 187 -11.30 8.14 7.63
C ARG A 187 -12.57 7.33 7.42
N ALA A 188 -12.53 6.04 7.74
CA ALA A 188 -13.70 5.16 7.71
C ALA A 188 -14.59 5.30 8.95
N LYS A 189 -14.41 6.32 9.79
CA LYS A 189 -15.11 6.52 11.07
C LYS A 189 -14.98 5.31 12.03
N GLY A 190 -13.83 4.64 12.05
CA GLY A 190 -13.46 3.65 13.06
C GLY A 190 -12.48 4.21 14.07
N VAL A 191 -12.42 3.65 15.25
CA VAL A 191 -11.46 3.98 16.31
C VAL A 191 -10.51 2.80 16.52
N ASN A 192 -9.25 2.95 16.14
CA ASN A 192 -8.23 1.94 16.38
C ASN A 192 -7.96 1.82 17.88
N VAL A 193 -8.11 0.64 18.47
CA VAL A 193 -7.84 0.41 19.91
C VAL A 193 -6.39 0.67 20.29
N ALA A 194 -5.46 0.58 19.34
CA ALA A 194 -4.05 0.85 19.53
C ALA A 194 -3.60 2.26 19.10
N ALA A 195 -4.51 3.18 18.75
CA ALA A 195 -4.21 4.53 18.24
C ALA A 195 -3.29 5.34 19.16
N ALA A 196 -3.39 5.16 20.47
CA ALA A 196 -2.56 5.88 21.46
C ALA A 196 -1.07 5.47 21.42
N VAL A 197 -0.70 4.38 20.76
CA VAL A 197 0.68 3.91 20.63
C VAL A 197 1.31 4.54 19.38
N PRO A 198 2.33 5.43 19.50
CA PRO A 198 2.92 6.16 18.38
C PRO A 198 3.93 5.31 17.59
N ARG A 199 3.51 4.15 17.14
CA ARG A 199 4.27 3.20 16.30
C ARG A 199 3.45 2.83 15.07
N ASP A 200 4.14 2.43 14.01
CA ASP A 200 3.47 1.88 12.82
C ASP A 200 2.87 0.50 13.14
N TRP A 201 3.67 -0.38 13.77
CA TRP A 201 3.33 -1.77 14.09
C TRP A 201 3.78 -2.12 15.49
N LEU A 202 3.04 -2.99 16.15
CA LEU A 202 3.35 -3.46 17.51
C LEU A 202 2.69 -4.81 17.81
N GLU A 203 3.27 -5.52 18.75
CA GLU A 203 2.62 -6.65 19.42
C GLU A 203 1.68 -6.10 20.50
N TYR A 204 0.44 -6.60 20.52
CA TYR A 204 -0.59 -6.20 21.47
C TYR A 204 -0.79 -7.30 22.52
N SER A 205 -1.02 -6.93 23.78
CA SER A 205 -1.25 -7.96 24.78
C SER A 205 -2.70 -8.48 24.74
N ARG A 206 -2.87 -9.76 25.07
CA ARG A 206 -4.19 -10.38 25.12
C ARG A 206 -5.09 -9.70 26.16
N GLU A 207 -4.53 -9.41 27.33
CA GLU A 207 -5.24 -8.75 28.43
C GLU A 207 -5.74 -7.37 28.01
N ARG A 208 -4.90 -6.63 27.32
CA ARG A 208 -5.25 -5.32 26.80
C ARG A 208 -6.36 -5.39 25.76
N LEU A 209 -6.28 -6.36 24.83
CA LEU A 209 -7.31 -6.56 23.81
C LEU A 209 -8.67 -6.92 24.42
N ILE A 210 -8.68 -7.77 25.47
CA ILE A 210 -9.88 -8.11 26.22
C ILE A 210 -10.45 -6.86 26.94
N GLN A 211 -9.59 -6.03 27.54
CA GLN A 211 -10.00 -4.81 28.23
C GLN A 211 -10.57 -3.75 27.27
N ASP A 212 -9.95 -3.60 26.09
CA ASP A 212 -10.40 -2.63 25.11
C ASP A 212 -11.72 -3.03 24.44
N ASP A 213 -12.04 -4.32 24.42
CA ASP A 213 -13.28 -4.94 23.96
C ASP A 213 -13.79 -4.33 22.63
N PRO A 214 -13.07 -4.56 21.50
CA PRO A 214 -13.41 -3.97 20.22
C PRO A 214 -14.77 -4.43 19.70
N ASP A 215 -15.43 -3.54 18.93
CA ASP A 215 -16.69 -3.83 18.24
C ASP A 215 -16.47 -4.64 16.96
N VAL A 216 -15.28 -4.51 16.37
CA VAL A 216 -14.87 -5.19 15.11
C VAL A 216 -13.42 -5.63 15.21
N ILE A 217 -13.13 -6.83 14.72
CA ILE A 217 -11.76 -7.29 14.44
C ILE A 217 -11.63 -7.41 12.93
N LEU A 218 -10.70 -6.65 12.33
CA LEU A 218 -10.32 -6.77 10.92
C LEU A 218 -9.08 -7.64 10.80
N VAL A 219 -9.22 -8.78 10.16
CA VAL A 219 -8.11 -9.72 9.92
C VAL A 219 -7.56 -9.49 8.51
N LEU A 220 -6.30 -9.07 8.41
CA LEU A 220 -5.60 -9.01 7.14
C LEU A 220 -5.23 -10.44 6.71
N ALA A 221 -5.93 -10.95 5.70
CA ALA A 221 -5.75 -12.32 5.25
C ALA A 221 -5.56 -12.40 3.73
N ARG A 222 -4.59 -13.22 3.28
CA ARG A 222 -4.30 -13.45 1.85
C ARG A 222 -5.31 -14.40 1.21
N SER A 223 -5.87 -15.30 2.01
CA SER A 223 -6.81 -16.31 1.53
C SER A 223 -7.95 -16.51 2.51
N ASP A 224 -9.03 -17.15 2.03
CA ASP A 224 -10.15 -17.55 2.89
C ASP A 224 -9.70 -18.57 3.95
N ALA A 225 -8.72 -19.41 3.63
CA ALA A 225 -8.15 -20.38 4.58
C ALA A 225 -7.37 -19.68 5.71
N ASP A 226 -6.60 -18.61 5.39
CA ASP A 226 -5.92 -17.80 6.41
C ASP A 226 -6.92 -17.11 7.32
N PHE A 227 -7.96 -16.53 6.73
CA PHE A 227 -9.03 -15.88 7.48
C PHE A 227 -9.79 -16.88 8.38
N ALA A 228 -10.12 -18.06 7.85
CA ALA A 228 -10.83 -19.08 8.63
C ALA A 228 -10.01 -19.52 9.86
N ARG A 229 -8.69 -19.71 9.71
CA ARG A 229 -7.78 -20.03 10.83
C ARG A 229 -7.75 -18.93 11.88
N ALA A 230 -7.65 -17.67 11.46
CA ALA A 230 -7.62 -16.53 12.38
C ALA A 230 -8.96 -16.40 13.14
N ARG A 231 -10.08 -16.51 12.44
CA ARG A 231 -11.42 -16.47 13.05
C ARG A 231 -11.63 -17.59 14.07
N ASP A 232 -11.20 -18.81 13.73
CA ASP A 232 -11.27 -19.96 14.65
C ASP A 232 -10.39 -19.73 15.88
N TRP A 233 -9.18 -19.21 15.68
CA TRP A 233 -8.29 -18.86 16.78
C TRP A 233 -8.93 -17.87 17.76
N PHE A 234 -9.51 -16.76 17.30
CA PHE A 234 -10.22 -15.80 18.15
C PHE A 234 -11.40 -16.46 18.89
N SER A 235 -12.09 -17.40 18.26
CA SER A 235 -13.28 -18.06 18.81
C SER A 235 -12.95 -19.12 19.86
N THR A 236 -11.75 -19.68 19.85
CA THR A 236 -11.34 -20.79 20.72
C THR A 236 -10.43 -20.38 21.88
N GLN A 237 -9.70 -19.25 21.74
CA GLN A 237 -8.78 -18.81 22.78
C GLN A 237 -9.51 -18.23 24.00
N GLY A 238 -9.09 -18.65 25.20
CA GLY A 238 -9.65 -18.17 26.45
C GLY A 238 -9.59 -16.66 26.60
N GLY A 239 -10.71 -16.03 26.98
CA GLY A 239 -10.88 -14.60 27.10
C GLY A 239 -11.15 -13.88 25.77
N LEU A 240 -10.51 -14.28 24.66
CA LEU A 240 -10.74 -13.65 23.36
C LEU A 240 -12.13 -13.96 22.79
N LYS A 241 -12.64 -15.17 23.00
CA LYS A 241 -13.99 -15.58 22.59
C LYS A 241 -15.12 -14.72 23.21
N ASP A 242 -14.83 -14.05 24.32
CA ASP A 242 -15.79 -13.23 25.06
C ASP A 242 -15.81 -11.77 24.61
N ILE A 243 -14.84 -11.37 23.77
CA ILE A 243 -14.79 -10.04 23.15
C ILE A 243 -16.04 -9.79 22.31
N ARG A 244 -16.56 -8.57 22.38
CA ARG A 244 -17.80 -8.14 21.70
C ARG A 244 -17.78 -8.48 20.20
N ALA A 245 -16.68 -8.18 19.50
CA ALA A 245 -16.52 -8.48 18.08
C ALA A 245 -16.69 -9.98 17.79
N VAL A 246 -16.10 -10.85 18.61
CA VAL A 246 -16.16 -12.31 18.42
C VAL A 246 -17.57 -12.82 18.66
N ARG A 247 -18.20 -12.42 19.78
CA ARG A 247 -19.58 -12.80 20.14
C ARG A 247 -20.61 -12.33 19.12
N ALA A 248 -20.37 -11.17 18.50
CA ALA A 248 -21.26 -10.59 17.49
C ALA A 248 -20.98 -11.10 16.06
N GLY A 249 -20.01 -12.02 15.87
CA GLY A 249 -19.60 -12.49 14.55
C GLY A 249 -18.95 -11.40 13.69
N ARG A 250 -18.35 -10.37 14.34
CA ARG A 250 -17.73 -9.22 13.70
C ARG A 250 -16.19 -9.37 13.60
N VAL A 251 -15.70 -10.61 13.48
CA VAL A 251 -14.35 -10.90 12.99
C VAL A 251 -14.44 -10.96 11.48
N LEU A 252 -13.90 -9.97 10.80
CA LEU A 252 -14.12 -9.71 9.38
C LEU A 252 -12.81 -9.74 8.61
N ARG A 253 -12.85 -10.28 7.38
CA ARG A 253 -11.69 -10.31 6.50
C ARG A 253 -11.47 -8.95 5.83
N LEU A 254 -10.20 -8.52 5.78
CA LEU A 254 -9.70 -7.47 4.90
C LEU A 254 -8.62 -8.08 4.01
N ASP A 255 -8.64 -7.77 2.72
CA ASP A 255 -7.64 -8.29 1.77
C ASP A 255 -6.25 -7.76 2.11
N GLU A 256 -5.35 -8.65 2.57
CA GLU A 256 -3.98 -8.29 2.96
C GLU A 256 -3.19 -7.71 1.78
N ASN A 257 -3.37 -8.27 0.58
CA ASN A 257 -2.64 -7.83 -0.59
C ASN A 257 -2.96 -6.36 -0.94
N ALA A 258 -4.25 -5.99 -0.96
CA ALA A 258 -4.67 -4.62 -1.22
C ALA A 258 -4.30 -3.67 -0.07
N ALA A 259 -4.51 -4.09 1.18
CA ALA A 259 -4.26 -3.30 2.37
C ALA A 259 -2.76 -3.05 2.64
N SER A 260 -1.88 -3.96 2.22
CA SER A 260 -0.42 -3.84 2.41
C SER A 260 0.31 -3.10 1.28
N ARG A 261 -0.39 -2.68 0.23
CA ARG A 261 0.20 -1.97 -0.90
C ARG A 261 -0.10 -0.48 -0.82
N PHE A 262 0.92 0.30 -0.49
CA PHE A 262 0.80 1.76 -0.36
C PHE A 262 0.71 2.42 -1.75
N GLY A 263 -0.46 2.28 -2.39
CA GLY A 263 -0.73 2.69 -3.76
C GLY A 263 -2.20 3.01 -4.03
N PRO A 264 -2.62 3.06 -5.30
CA PRO A 264 -3.98 3.43 -5.68
C PRO A 264 -5.07 2.56 -5.04
N ARG A 265 -4.81 1.27 -4.80
CA ARG A 265 -5.77 0.35 -4.18
C ARG A 265 -6.10 0.65 -2.72
N LEU A 266 -5.30 1.49 -2.02
CA LEU A 266 -5.66 1.93 -0.67
C LEU A 266 -6.99 2.69 -0.62
N TYR A 267 -7.39 3.33 -1.70
CA TYR A 267 -8.71 3.98 -1.80
C TYR A 267 -9.85 2.95 -1.86
N ASP A 268 -9.64 1.81 -2.51
CA ASP A 268 -10.60 0.71 -2.53
C ASP A 268 -10.62 0.00 -1.16
N THR A 269 -9.45 -0.19 -0.54
CA THR A 269 -9.32 -0.70 0.83
C THR A 269 -10.04 0.20 1.84
N LEU A 270 -9.91 1.53 1.74
CA LEU A 270 -10.65 2.47 2.59
C LEU A 270 -12.17 2.30 2.42
N ALA A 271 -12.65 2.18 1.19
CA ALA A 271 -14.07 1.96 0.93
C ALA A 271 -14.55 0.58 1.46
N GLU A 272 -13.71 -0.43 1.41
CA GLU A 272 -14.00 -1.76 1.99
C GLU A 272 -14.06 -1.68 3.52
N ILE A 273 -13.08 -1.06 4.17
CA ILE A 273 -13.10 -0.83 5.63
C ILE A 273 -14.39 -0.12 6.02
N ALA A 274 -14.77 0.97 5.34
CA ALA A 274 -15.98 1.69 5.63
C ALA A 274 -17.23 0.80 5.55
N ARG A 275 -17.37 -0.03 4.51
CA ARG A 275 -18.49 -0.99 4.38
C ARG A 275 -18.47 -2.06 5.47
N LEU A 276 -17.29 -2.54 5.85
CA LEU A 276 -17.14 -3.52 6.94
C LEU A 276 -17.52 -2.92 8.30
N LEU A 277 -17.17 -1.67 8.55
CA LEU A 277 -17.51 -0.98 9.79
C LEU A 277 -18.98 -0.57 9.85
N HIS A 278 -19.55 -0.15 8.72
CA HIS A 278 -20.87 0.46 8.55
C HIS A 278 -21.69 -0.31 7.49
N PRO A 279 -22.25 -1.48 7.82
CA PRO A 279 -23.01 -2.30 6.86
C PRO A 279 -24.22 -1.56 6.24
N GLU A 280 -24.73 -0.53 6.88
CA GLU A 280 -25.78 0.33 6.39
C GLU A 280 -25.43 1.08 5.09
N LEU A 281 -24.14 1.29 4.81
CA LEU A 281 -23.67 1.90 3.57
C LEU A 281 -23.85 0.99 2.33
N SER A 282 -24.15 -0.28 2.54
CA SER A 282 -24.36 -1.26 1.46
C SER A 282 -25.86 -1.41 1.09
N ARG A 283 -26.75 -0.61 1.69
CA ARG A 283 -28.19 -0.56 1.43
C ARG A 283 -28.53 0.64 0.58
#